data_499440dbe817cebde167e2445744e3ed
#
_entry.id   499440dbe817cebde167e2445744e3ed
#
_cell.length_a   1.000
_cell.length_b   1.000
_cell.length_c   1.000
_cell.angle_alpha   90.00
_cell.angle_beta   90.00
_cell.angle_gamma   90.00
#
_symmetry.space_group_name_H-M   'P 1'
#
loop_
_entity.id
_entity.type
_entity.pdbx_description
1 polymer ?
#
loop_
_entity_poly.entity_id
_entity_poly.type
_entity_poly.pdbx_seq_one_letter_code
_entity_poly.pdbx_strand_id
1 'polypeptide(L)'
;STEFLEESRLTTILNKYCKFLPVEIKFGQKSEFIDDPKGKKDKDGNVEKIEKKVDNIINNTKPAWTKRPTNLKENHYKEFYKELYPMEFNDPLFHIHLNVDFPFNLTGILYFPKLKNNLEVQKNKINLYSNQVFITDNVENIVPDFLTLLHGVIDSPDIPLNVSRSYLQADSNVKKISGHISKKVADKLNSMFKKDRKDFEAKWDDIRVFIEYGMLTDEKFYDKSSKFALYKNTDSSYHTFDEYLEKISKTNKNKDDKTIILYTNDSNDQHN
;
A
#
# COMPACT_ATOMS: atom_id res chain seq x y z
N SER A 1 15.74 6.45 34.63
CA SER A 1 16.30 6.87 33.35
C SER A 1 15.79 8.30 33.06
N THR A 2 16.67 9.26 32.88
CA THR A 2 16.35 10.68 32.66
C THR A 2 15.83 10.93 31.23
N GLU A 3 16.01 9.99 30.31
CA GLU A 3 15.61 10.12 28.90
C GLU A 3 14.09 10.35 28.72
N PHE A 4 13.25 9.82 29.63
CA PHE A 4 11.80 10.01 29.59
C PHE A 4 11.35 11.36 30.17
N LEU A 5 12.27 12.22 30.55
CA LEU A 5 12.01 13.61 30.93
C LEU A 5 12.19 14.58 29.75
N GLU A 6 12.70 14.09 28.63
CA GLU A 6 12.89 14.86 27.41
C GLU A 6 11.63 14.85 26.54
N GLU A 7 11.08 16.02 26.27
CA GLU A 7 9.86 16.19 25.45
C GLU A 7 10.01 15.58 24.06
N SER A 8 11.16 15.74 23.41
CA SER A 8 11.46 15.18 22.10
C SER A 8 11.41 13.66 22.09
N ARG A 9 11.93 13.03 23.15
CA ARG A 9 11.93 11.57 23.31
C ARG A 9 10.51 11.05 23.51
N LEU A 10 9.73 11.69 24.38
CA LEU A 10 8.33 11.34 24.60
C LEU A 10 7.49 11.51 23.33
N THR A 11 7.65 12.63 22.63
CA THR A 11 6.98 12.88 21.36
C THR A 11 7.27 11.79 20.33
N THR A 12 8.51 11.34 20.23
CA THR A 12 8.90 10.25 19.32
C THR A 12 8.20 8.94 19.67
N ILE A 13 8.18 8.59 20.96
CA ILE A 13 7.51 7.36 21.45
C ILE A 13 6.00 7.44 21.20
N LEU A 14 5.37 8.55 21.58
CA LEU A 14 3.94 8.75 21.40
C LEU A 14 3.53 8.72 19.92
N ASN A 15 4.31 9.35 19.06
CA ASN A 15 4.07 9.31 17.60
C ASN A 15 4.24 7.91 17.02
N LYS A 16 5.17 7.10 17.55
CA LYS A 16 5.36 5.73 17.07
C LYS A 16 4.22 4.80 17.49
N TYR A 17 3.83 4.83 18.76
CA TYR A 17 2.94 3.82 19.34
C TYR A 17 1.49 4.28 19.50
N CYS A 18 1.27 5.59 19.60
CA CYS A 18 -0.03 6.14 19.95
C CYS A 18 -0.67 6.97 18.83
N LYS A 19 -0.02 7.10 17.67
CA LYS A 19 -0.41 7.97 16.56
C LYS A 19 -1.88 7.85 16.15
N PHE A 20 -2.47 6.68 16.28
CA PHE A 20 -3.83 6.39 15.82
C PHE A 20 -4.74 5.83 16.93
N LEU A 21 -4.35 5.95 18.20
CA LEU A 21 -5.22 5.54 19.29
C LEU A 21 -6.58 6.23 19.20
N PRO A 22 -7.69 5.50 19.50
CA PRO A 22 -9.05 6.04 19.35
C PRO A 22 -9.45 7.06 20.43
N VAL A 23 -8.54 7.37 21.36
CA VAL A 23 -8.72 8.36 22.42
C VAL A 23 -7.71 9.48 22.24
N GLU A 24 -8.14 10.73 22.32
CA GLU A 24 -7.27 11.90 22.19
C GLU A 24 -6.19 11.93 23.27
N ILE A 25 -4.96 12.14 22.83
CA ILE A 25 -3.81 12.29 23.71
C ILE A 25 -3.32 13.74 23.63
N LYS A 26 -3.51 14.46 24.70
CA LYS A 26 -2.97 15.81 24.86
C LYS A 26 -1.52 15.73 25.35
N PHE A 27 -0.61 16.33 24.58
CA PHE A 27 0.79 16.47 24.97
C PHE A 27 1.31 17.86 24.61
N GLY A 28 1.44 18.71 25.67
CA GLY A 28 1.84 20.09 25.51
C GLY A 28 0.76 21.00 24.92
N GLN A 29 1.20 22.14 24.40
CA GLN A 29 0.38 23.14 23.72
C GLN A 29 1.03 23.51 22.40
N LYS A 30 0.21 23.87 21.40
CA LYS A 30 0.67 24.44 20.13
C LYS A 30 0.03 25.78 19.88
N SER A 31 0.72 26.62 19.11
CA SER A 31 0.17 27.88 18.63
C SER A 31 -0.62 27.66 17.34
N GLU A 32 -1.85 28.10 17.32
CA GLU A 32 -2.68 28.13 16.11
C GLU A 32 -3.05 29.56 15.77
N PHE A 33 -2.99 29.91 14.49
CA PHE A 33 -3.49 31.20 14.00
C PHE A 33 -4.96 31.04 13.67
N ILE A 34 -5.82 31.68 14.48
CA ILE A 34 -7.27 31.71 14.29
C ILE A 34 -7.70 33.11 13.85
N ASP A 35 -8.82 33.20 13.12
CA ASP A 35 -9.40 34.50 12.76
C ASP A 35 -9.76 35.25 14.06
N ASP A 36 -9.35 36.52 14.16
CA ASP A 36 -9.72 37.35 15.30
C ASP A 36 -11.23 37.58 15.32
N PRO A 37 -11.97 37.10 16.35
CA PRO A 37 -13.41 37.34 16.44
C PRO A 37 -13.80 38.81 16.43
N LYS A 38 -12.85 39.70 16.73
CA LYS A 38 -13.01 41.16 16.72
C LYS A 38 -12.24 41.83 15.57
N GLY A 39 -11.57 41.05 14.73
CA GLY A 39 -10.75 41.51 13.62
C GLY A 39 -11.61 42.18 12.54
N LYS A 40 -11.10 43.27 11.99
CA LYS A 40 -11.71 43.90 10.81
C LYS A 40 -11.35 43.09 9.57
N LYS A 41 -12.30 43.00 8.64
CA LYS A 41 -12.02 42.43 7.32
C LYS A 41 -11.21 43.42 6.49
N ASP A 42 -10.18 42.91 5.81
CA ASP A 42 -9.45 43.69 4.82
C ASP A 42 -10.26 43.88 3.54
N LYS A 43 -9.70 44.59 2.54
CA LYS A 43 -10.36 44.84 1.25
C LYS A 43 -10.66 43.58 0.45
N ASP A 44 -9.96 42.46 0.76
CA ASP A 44 -10.11 41.18 0.09
C ASP A 44 -10.99 40.21 0.90
N GLY A 45 -11.56 40.69 2.03
CA GLY A 45 -12.49 39.92 2.87
C GLY A 45 -11.80 39.00 3.93
N ASN A 46 -10.49 39.05 4.06
CA ASN A 46 -9.76 38.27 5.06
C ASN A 46 -9.82 38.96 6.43
N VAL A 47 -9.94 38.15 7.48
CA VAL A 47 -9.92 38.62 8.87
C VAL A 47 -8.48 38.52 9.40
N GLU A 48 -8.08 39.49 10.19
CA GLU A 48 -6.79 39.45 10.89
C GLU A 48 -6.69 38.19 11.74
N LYS A 49 -5.54 37.54 11.70
CA LYS A 49 -5.32 36.30 12.46
C LYS A 49 -4.55 36.60 13.76
N ILE A 50 -5.05 36.03 14.83
CA ILE A 50 -4.39 36.07 16.14
C ILE A 50 -3.81 34.74 16.50
N GLU A 51 -2.65 34.75 17.16
CA GLU A 51 -2.04 33.53 17.70
C GLU A 51 -2.77 33.12 18.98
N LYS A 52 -3.24 31.89 19.02
CA LYS A 52 -3.87 31.30 20.20
C LYS A 52 -3.19 30.00 20.57
N LYS A 53 -2.83 29.87 21.86
CA LYS A 53 -2.35 28.61 22.40
C LYS A 53 -3.53 27.66 22.61
N VAL A 54 -3.43 26.49 21.99
CA VAL A 54 -4.42 25.40 22.10
C VAL A 54 -3.72 24.11 22.57
N ASP A 55 -4.49 23.21 23.12
CA ASP A 55 -3.98 21.90 23.49
C ASP A 55 -3.42 21.17 22.27
N ASN A 56 -2.23 20.62 22.39
CA ASN A 56 -1.63 19.84 21.34
C ASN A 56 -2.13 18.40 21.43
N ILE A 57 -3.13 18.05 20.60
CA ILE A 57 -3.57 16.66 20.42
C ILE A 57 -2.65 16.02 19.39
N ILE A 58 -1.92 14.99 19.80
CA ILE A 58 -0.82 14.41 19.01
C ILE A 58 -1.23 13.23 18.12
N ASN A 59 -2.43 12.68 18.33
CA ASN A 59 -2.89 11.50 17.62
C ASN A 59 -4.14 11.79 16.76
N ASN A 60 -4.28 11.02 15.67
CA ASN A 60 -5.44 11.02 14.83
C ASN A 60 -6.39 9.89 15.24
N THR A 61 -7.47 10.23 15.94
CA THR A 61 -8.42 9.24 16.46
C THR A 61 -9.35 8.63 15.40
N LYS A 62 -9.40 9.21 14.20
CA LYS A 62 -10.27 8.78 13.09
C LYS A 62 -9.50 8.67 11.78
N PRO A 63 -8.48 7.80 11.72
CA PRO A 63 -7.65 7.66 10.54
C PRO A 63 -8.45 7.14 9.34
N ALA A 64 -7.90 7.31 8.13
CA ALA A 64 -8.63 7.02 6.90
C ALA A 64 -9.12 5.58 6.80
N TRP A 65 -8.36 4.60 7.29
CA TRP A 65 -8.74 3.18 7.17
C TRP A 65 -9.95 2.77 8.02
N THR A 66 -10.33 3.57 9.03
CA THR A 66 -11.52 3.30 9.86
C THR A 66 -12.81 3.77 9.19
N LYS A 67 -12.71 4.52 8.09
CA LYS A 67 -13.85 5.07 7.35
C LYS A 67 -14.25 4.12 6.23
N ARG A 68 -15.52 4.11 5.86
CA ARG A 68 -15.98 3.34 4.70
C ARG A 68 -15.36 3.89 3.41
N PRO A 69 -14.94 3.03 2.45
CA PRO A 69 -14.36 3.49 1.17
C PRO A 69 -15.23 4.50 0.43
N THR A 70 -16.57 4.36 0.51
CA THR A 70 -17.54 5.26 -0.13
C THR A 70 -17.49 6.70 0.39
N ASN A 71 -16.96 6.89 1.60
CA ASN A 71 -16.85 8.20 2.24
C ASN A 71 -15.49 8.88 1.96
N LEU A 72 -14.61 8.22 1.21
CA LEU A 72 -13.28 8.72 0.91
C LEU A 72 -13.14 9.05 -0.59
N LYS A 73 -12.43 10.14 -0.87
CA LYS A 73 -12.02 10.54 -2.21
C LYS A 73 -10.52 10.27 -2.38
N GLU A 74 -10.03 10.29 -3.61
CA GLU A 74 -8.63 10.01 -3.95
C GLU A 74 -7.64 10.88 -3.14
N ASN A 75 -7.96 12.16 -2.94
CA ASN A 75 -7.11 13.04 -2.14
C ASN A 75 -7.01 12.64 -0.66
N HIS A 76 -8.05 12.09 -0.06
CA HIS A 76 -7.97 11.62 1.32
C HIS A 76 -6.97 10.46 1.47
N TYR A 77 -6.88 9.58 0.45
CA TYR A 77 -5.89 8.50 0.44
C TYR A 77 -4.47 9.04 0.29
N LYS A 78 -4.25 10.05 -0.55
CA LYS A 78 -2.95 10.69 -0.72
C LYS A 78 -2.50 11.46 0.53
N GLU A 79 -3.41 12.20 1.15
CA GLU A 79 -3.16 12.91 2.41
C GLU A 79 -2.79 11.91 3.51
N PHE A 80 -3.53 10.81 3.60
CA PHE A 80 -3.23 9.76 4.57
C PHE A 80 -1.89 9.06 4.29
N TYR A 81 -1.53 8.86 3.03
CA TYR A 81 -0.19 8.35 2.67
C TYR A 81 0.93 9.28 3.16
N LYS A 82 0.77 10.58 2.96
CA LYS A 82 1.72 11.59 3.46
C LYS A 82 1.76 11.67 4.99
N GLU A 83 0.63 11.45 5.64
CA GLU A 83 0.57 11.34 7.11
C GLU A 83 1.37 10.13 7.60
N LEU A 84 1.28 8.98 6.93
CA LEU A 84 2.04 7.78 7.28
C LEU A 84 3.54 7.94 6.98
N TYR A 85 3.87 8.53 5.83
CA TYR A 85 5.23 8.61 5.29
C TYR A 85 5.62 10.04 4.90
N PRO A 86 5.81 10.94 5.88
CA PRO A 86 6.05 12.36 5.61
C PRO A 86 7.36 12.63 4.84
N MET A 87 8.29 11.68 4.84
CA MET A 87 9.56 11.76 4.10
C MET A 87 9.50 11.16 2.69
N GLU A 88 8.35 10.60 2.28
CA GLU A 88 8.15 10.12 0.92
C GLU A 88 7.60 11.25 0.04
N PHE A 89 8.41 11.67 -0.93
CA PHE A 89 8.06 12.77 -1.84
C PHE A 89 7.19 12.35 -3.01
N ASN A 90 7.21 11.05 -3.36
CA ASN A 90 6.41 10.53 -4.46
C ASN A 90 5.03 10.08 -3.96
N ASP A 91 3.99 10.41 -4.72
CA ASP A 91 2.68 9.82 -4.50
C ASP A 91 2.72 8.31 -4.82
N PRO A 92 1.92 7.49 -4.13
CA PRO A 92 1.79 6.08 -4.49
C PRO A 92 1.13 5.92 -5.86
N LEU A 93 1.42 4.83 -6.55
CA LEU A 93 0.83 4.51 -7.86
C LEU A 93 -0.69 4.34 -7.78
N PHE A 94 -1.15 3.67 -6.74
CA PHE A 94 -2.55 3.46 -6.37
C PHE A 94 -2.64 2.87 -4.97
N HIS A 95 -3.87 2.73 -4.48
CA HIS A 95 -4.15 2.17 -3.16
C HIS A 95 -5.19 1.04 -3.23
N ILE A 96 -5.21 0.22 -2.20
CA ILE A 96 -6.22 -0.81 -1.95
C ILE A 96 -6.77 -0.60 -0.56
N HIS A 97 -8.06 -0.31 -0.45
CA HIS A 97 -8.75 -0.20 0.82
C HIS A 97 -9.31 -1.57 1.21
N LEU A 98 -8.87 -2.09 2.34
CA LEU A 98 -9.36 -3.31 2.96
C LEU A 98 -10.50 -2.95 3.89
N ASN A 99 -11.65 -3.62 3.75
CA ASN A 99 -12.80 -3.44 4.62
C ASN A 99 -13.63 -4.73 4.60
N VAL A 100 -13.44 -5.57 5.60
CA VAL A 100 -14.03 -6.90 5.74
C VAL A 100 -14.54 -7.05 7.15
N ASP A 101 -15.81 -7.42 7.30
CA ASP A 101 -16.47 -7.64 8.59
C ASP A 101 -16.68 -9.14 8.87
N PHE A 102 -16.67 -9.98 7.83
CA PHE A 102 -16.90 -11.41 7.94
C PHE A 102 -16.13 -12.18 6.83
N PRO A 103 -15.50 -13.32 7.11
CA PRO A 103 -15.49 -14.14 8.34
C PRO A 103 -14.45 -13.70 9.40
N PHE A 104 -13.80 -12.60 9.19
CA PHE A 104 -12.85 -11.95 10.11
C PHE A 104 -12.96 -10.44 9.93
N ASN A 105 -12.56 -9.70 10.96
CA ASN A 105 -12.51 -8.25 10.90
C ASN A 105 -11.14 -7.82 10.35
N LEU A 106 -11.15 -7.13 9.23
CA LEU A 106 -9.94 -6.62 8.60
C LEU A 106 -10.23 -5.26 7.97
N THR A 107 -9.59 -4.24 8.47
CA THR A 107 -9.56 -2.92 7.84
C THR A 107 -8.12 -2.54 7.52
N GLY A 108 -7.94 -1.57 6.63
CA GLY A 108 -6.60 -1.11 6.29
C GLY A 108 -6.55 -0.43 4.93
N ILE A 109 -5.41 0.18 4.65
CA ILE A 109 -5.11 0.74 3.35
C ILE A 109 -3.69 0.32 2.98
N LEU A 110 -3.56 -0.38 1.86
CA LEU A 110 -2.28 -0.74 1.26
C LEU A 110 -2.02 0.17 0.06
N TYR A 111 -0.80 0.62 -0.06
CA TYR A 111 -0.33 1.48 -1.15
C TYR A 111 0.75 0.78 -1.94
N PHE A 112 0.66 0.86 -3.26
CA PHE A 112 1.73 0.49 -4.16
C PHE A 112 2.66 1.68 -4.32
N PRO A 113 3.90 1.61 -3.79
CA PRO A 113 4.86 2.68 -3.93
C PRO A 113 5.41 2.72 -5.36
N LYS A 114 5.87 3.89 -5.78
CA LYS A 114 6.70 4.00 -6.97
C LYS A 114 8.11 3.52 -6.61
N LEU A 115 8.54 2.41 -7.22
CA LEU A 115 9.86 1.86 -6.96
C LEU A 115 10.93 2.74 -7.61
N LYS A 116 11.97 3.10 -6.86
CA LYS A 116 13.16 3.76 -7.41
C LYS A 116 14.08 2.69 -7.98
N ASN A 117 14.80 3.02 -9.06
CA ASN A 117 15.73 2.11 -9.75
C ASN A 117 16.88 1.57 -8.86
N ASN A 118 17.10 2.13 -7.68
CA ASN A 118 18.04 1.60 -6.70
C ASN A 118 17.24 0.80 -5.68
N LEU A 119 17.37 -0.50 -5.77
CA LEU A 119 16.79 -1.54 -4.92
C LEU A 119 17.33 -1.51 -3.47
N GLU A 120 17.36 -0.38 -2.82
CA GLU A 120 17.23 -0.35 -1.37
C GLU A 120 15.75 -0.60 -1.04
N VAL A 121 15.41 -1.87 -1.14
CA VAL A 121 14.11 -2.39 -0.77
C VAL A 121 13.96 -2.20 0.74
N GLN A 122 13.40 -1.05 1.13
CA GLN A 122 13.00 -0.82 2.50
C GLN A 122 11.80 -1.73 2.80
N LYS A 123 12.10 -2.92 3.31
CA LYS A 123 11.09 -3.81 3.90
C LYS A 123 10.48 -3.13 5.12
N ASN A 124 9.28 -3.58 5.53
CA ASN A 124 8.61 -3.19 6.77
C ASN A 124 8.04 -1.77 6.80
N LYS A 125 7.35 -1.39 5.71
CA LYS A 125 6.54 -0.17 5.69
C LYS A 125 5.03 -0.41 5.87
N ILE A 126 4.63 -1.64 6.17
CA ILE A 126 3.27 -1.95 6.58
C ILE A 126 3.22 -2.04 8.10
N ASN A 127 2.36 -1.24 8.72
CA ASN A 127 2.14 -1.27 10.15
C ASN A 127 0.89 -2.08 10.49
N LEU A 128 1.03 -2.99 11.46
CA LEU A 128 -0.09 -3.76 12.00
C LEU A 128 -0.66 -3.07 13.24
N TYR A 129 -1.97 -2.97 13.24
CA TYR A 129 -2.77 -2.47 14.36
C TYR A 129 -3.79 -3.52 14.80
N SER A 130 -4.26 -3.41 16.02
CA SER A 130 -5.44 -4.08 16.55
C SER A 130 -6.32 -3.05 17.24
N ASN A 131 -7.51 -2.76 16.66
CA ASN A 131 -8.39 -1.69 17.13
C ASN A 131 -7.66 -0.35 17.30
N GLN A 132 -6.89 0.06 16.27
CA GLN A 132 -6.08 1.28 16.23
C GLN A 132 -4.88 1.30 17.20
N VAL A 133 -4.64 0.24 17.96
CA VAL A 133 -3.44 0.10 18.80
C VAL A 133 -2.31 -0.50 17.98
N PHE A 134 -1.18 0.18 17.92
CA PHE A 134 0.00 -0.30 17.19
C PHE A 134 0.53 -1.60 17.81
N ILE A 135 0.73 -2.61 16.97
CA ILE A 135 1.26 -3.93 17.37
C ILE A 135 2.70 -4.10 16.90
N THR A 136 2.93 -3.99 15.60
CA THR A 136 4.26 -4.22 15.00
C THR A 136 4.35 -3.60 13.60
N ASP A 137 5.56 -3.33 13.16
CA ASP A 137 5.93 -3.00 11.78
C ASP A 137 6.48 -4.22 11.01
N ASN A 138 6.60 -5.37 11.68
CA ASN A 138 6.96 -6.64 11.03
C ASN A 138 5.70 -7.45 10.74
N VAL A 139 5.30 -7.47 9.46
CA VAL A 139 4.09 -8.18 8.97
C VAL A 139 4.43 -9.48 8.24
N GLU A 140 5.65 -10.02 8.43
CA GLU A 140 6.02 -11.33 7.90
C GLU A 140 5.01 -12.38 8.35
N ASN A 141 4.59 -13.23 7.42
CA ASN A 141 3.55 -14.27 7.56
C ASN A 141 2.09 -13.76 7.72
N ILE A 142 1.87 -12.46 7.90
CA ILE A 142 0.52 -11.86 7.91
C ILE A 142 0.15 -11.39 6.50
N VAL A 143 1.11 -10.78 5.82
CA VAL A 143 1.00 -10.38 4.42
C VAL A 143 1.80 -11.38 3.58
N PRO A 144 1.31 -11.79 2.39
CA PRO A 144 2.10 -12.60 1.47
C PRO A 144 3.48 -11.99 1.18
N ASP A 145 4.52 -12.82 1.07
CA ASP A 145 5.91 -12.36 0.93
C ASP A 145 6.11 -11.39 -0.23
N PHE A 146 5.44 -11.63 -1.36
CA PHE A 146 5.52 -10.78 -2.54
C PHE A 146 4.88 -9.39 -2.36
N LEU A 147 4.10 -9.19 -1.29
CA LEU A 147 3.47 -7.92 -0.94
C LEU A 147 4.14 -7.19 0.22
N THR A 148 5.22 -7.73 0.78
CA THR A 148 5.93 -7.11 1.92
C THR A 148 6.60 -5.79 1.59
N LEU A 149 6.73 -5.46 0.30
CA LEU A 149 7.25 -4.18 -0.19
C LEU A 149 6.19 -3.09 -0.31
N LEU A 150 4.91 -3.41 -0.09
CA LEU A 150 3.85 -2.42 -0.04
C LEU A 150 4.02 -1.52 1.19
N HIS A 151 3.42 -0.36 1.09
CA HIS A 151 3.30 0.56 2.21
C HIS A 151 1.87 0.50 2.77
N GLY A 152 1.66 0.93 4.01
CA GLY A 152 0.31 1.11 4.52
C GLY A 152 0.07 0.64 5.94
N VAL A 153 -1.19 0.34 6.19
CA VAL A 153 -1.67 -0.13 7.50
C VAL A 153 -2.63 -1.30 7.32
N ILE A 154 -2.57 -2.21 8.26
CA ILE A 154 -3.51 -3.32 8.44
C ILE A 154 -3.98 -3.25 9.89
N ASP A 155 -5.28 -3.29 10.10
CA ASP A 155 -5.89 -3.32 11.42
C ASP A 155 -6.87 -4.50 11.51
N SER A 156 -6.58 -5.43 12.42
CA SER A 156 -7.41 -6.61 12.65
C SER A 156 -7.30 -7.07 14.09
N PRO A 157 -8.43 -7.13 14.82
CA PRO A 157 -8.47 -7.72 16.16
C PRO A 157 -8.34 -9.25 16.14
N ASP A 158 -8.52 -9.88 14.98
CA ASP A 158 -8.48 -11.34 14.81
C ASP A 158 -7.08 -11.89 14.60
N ILE A 159 -6.06 -11.00 14.49
CA ILE A 159 -4.66 -11.39 14.46
C ILE A 159 -4.16 -11.50 15.91
N PRO A 160 -3.58 -12.66 16.29
CA PRO A 160 -3.08 -12.87 17.65
C PRO A 160 -1.99 -11.89 18.02
N LEU A 161 -2.08 -11.30 19.22
CA LEU A 161 -1.10 -10.31 19.71
C LEU A 161 0.26 -10.93 20.08
N ASN A 162 0.30 -12.24 20.35
CA ASN A 162 1.55 -12.97 20.59
C ASN A 162 2.25 -13.28 19.26
N VAL A 163 3.05 -12.35 18.81
CA VAL A 163 3.70 -12.36 17.49
C VAL A 163 4.96 -13.22 17.46
N SER A 164 4.91 -14.46 17.94
CA SER A 164 5.99 -15.40 17.60
C SER A 164 5.77 -15.91 16.18
N ARG A 165 6.84 -15.91 15.37
CA ARG A 165 6.80 -16.30 13.95
C ARG A 165 6.15 -17.68 13.74
N SER A 166 6.45 -18.64 14.60
CA SER A 166 5.89 -20.00 14.54
C SER A 166 4.38 -20.06 14.82
N TYR A 167 3.89 -19.20 15.70
CA TYR A 167 2.47 -19.14 16.03
C TYR A 167 1.64 -18.52 14.89
N LEU A 168 2.11 -17.43 14.31
CA LEU A 168 1.43 -16.77 13.17
C LEU A 168 1.34 -17.67 11.95
N GLN A 169 2.37 -18.45 11.65
CA GLN A 169 2.36 -19.41 10.54
C GLN A 169 1.33 -20.51 10.69
N ALA A 170 1.03 -20.92 11.93
CA ALA A 170 0.08 -21.99 12.24
C ALA A 170 -1.37 -21.47 12.30
N ASP A 171 -1.59 -20.19 12.59
CA ASP A 171 -2.91 -19.63 12.83
C ASP A 171 -3.77 -19.61 11.56
N SER A 172 -4.99 -20.16 11.70
CA SER A 172 -5.93 -20.29 10.58
C SER A 172 -6.52 -18.95 10.12
N ASN A 173 -6.66 -17.98 11.02
CA ASN A 173 -7.19 -16.65 10.69
C ASN A 173 -6.14 -15.84 9.97
N VAL A 174 -4.88 -15.91 10.38
CA VAL A 174 -3.75 -15.29 9.68
C VAL A 174 -3.68 -15.78 8.24
N LYS A 175 -3.78 -17.09 7.99
CA LYS A 175 -3.80 -17.67 6.63
C LYS A 175 -4.98 -17.17 5.80
N LYS A 176 -6.17 -17.06 6.39
CA LYS A 176 -7.37 -16.53 5.70
C LYS A 176 -7.19 -15.04 5.36
N ILE A 177 -6.66 -14.26 6.29
CA ILE A 177 -6.37 -12.83 6.08
C ILE A 177 -5.35 -12.64 4.97
N SER A 178 -4.22 -13.37 5.02
CA SER A 178 -3.18 -13.35 3.98
C SER A 178 -3.73 -13.69 2.60
N GLY A 179 -4.50 -14.79 2.49
CA GLY A 179 -5.14 -15.18 1.24
C GLY A 179 -6.18 -14.15 0.74
N HIS A 180 -6.89 -13.48 1.66
CA HIS A 180 -7.82 -12.42 1.28
C HIS A 180 -7.09 -11.18 0.74
N ILE A 181 -5.98 -10.79 1.36
CA ILE A 181 -5.14 -9.68 0.88
C ILE A 181 -4.62 -9.99 -0.52
N SER A 182 -4.04 -11.20 -0.74
CA SER A 182 -3.59 -11.67 -2.06
C SER A 182 -4.70 -11.55 -3.11
N LYS A 183 -5.89 -12.06 -2.78
CA LYS A 183 -7.06 -11.97 -3.66
C LYS A 183 -7.45 -10.52 -3.98
N LYS A 184 -7.52 -9.63 -2.99
CA LYS A 184 -7.90 -8.23 -3.19
C LYS A 184 -6.89 -7.48 -4.05
N VAL A 185 -5.59 -7.78 -3.90
CA VAL A 185 -4.54 -7.24 -4.75
C VAL A 185 -4.73 -7.68 -6.20
N ALA A 186 -4.90 -8.99 -6.44
CA ALA A 186 -5.14 -9.51 -7.79
C ALA A 186 -6.41 -8.92 -8.44
N ASP A 187 -7.50 -8.81 -7.68
CA ASP A 187 -8.76 -8.24 -8.17
C ASP A 187 -8.62 -6.74 -8.53
N LYS A 188 -7.87 -5.97 -7.73
CA LYS A 188 -7.57 -4.56 -8.03
C LYS A 188 -6.73 -4.41 -9.29
N LEU A 189 -5.65 -5.18 -9.41
CA LEU A 189 -4.78 -5.15 -10.60
C LEU A 189 -5.55 -5.53 -11.86
N ASN A 190 -6.37 -6.58 -11.82
CA ASN A 190 -7.22 -6.97 -12.94
C ASN A 190 -8.26 -5.89 -13.31
N SER A 191 -8.84 -5.23 -12.31
CA SER A 191 -9.75 -4.11 -12.54
C SER A 191 -9.06 -2.93 -13.22
N MET A 192 -7.84 -2.58 -12.81
CA MET A 192 -7.05 -1.53 -13.44
C MET A 192 -6.70 -1.88 -14.89
N PHE A 193 -6.23 -3.11 -15.13
CA PHE A 193 -5.93 -3.63 -16.46
C PHE A 193 -7.12 -3.52 -17.41
N LYS A 194 -8.32 -3.90 -16.95
CA LYS A 194 -9.55 -3.84 -17.75
C LYS A 194 -10.07 -2.43 -17.97
N LYS A 195 -9.89 -1.53 -16.98
CA LYS A 195 -10.42 -0.17 -17.02
C LYS A 195 -9.62 0.73 -17.95
N ASP A 196 -8.30 0.68 -17.86
CA ASP A 196 -7.39 1.50 -18.67
C ASP A 196 -6.08 0.74 -18.90
N ARG A 197 -6.01 0.07 -20.04
CA ARG A 197 -4.86 -0.72 -20.47
C ARG A 197 -3.59 0.13 -20.57
N LYS A 198 -3.69 1.34 -21.12
CA LYS A 198 -2.52 2.21 -21.33
C LYS A 198 -1.95 2.71 -20.01
N ASP A 199 -2.81 3.10 -19.06
CA ASP A 199 -2.39 3.50 -17.73
C ASP A 199 -1.74 2.33 -16.96
N PHE A 200 -2.26 1.10 -17.16
CA PHE A 200 -1.69 -0.11 -16.57
C PHE A 200 -0.30 -0.41 -17.15
N GLU A 201 -0.13 -0.33 -18.47
CA GLU A 201 1.16 -0.50 -19.14
C GLU A 201 2.20 0.54 -18.68
N ALA A 202 1.78 1.81 -18.51
CA ALA A 202 2.66 2.87 -18.01
C ALA A 202 3.16 2.63 -16.57
N LYS A 203 2.43 1.85 -15.78
CA LYS A 203 2.80 1.46 -14.41
C LYS A 203 3.52 0.10 -14.35
N TRP A 204 3.59 -0.63 -15.46
CA TRP A 204 4.03 -2.02 -15.48
C TRP A 204 5.42 -2.22 -14.87
N ASP A 205 6.39 -1.39 -15.21
CA ASP A 205 7.76 -1.52 -14.72
C ASP A 205 7.87 -1.37 -13.19
N ASP A 206 6.96 -0.59 -12.57
CA ASP A 206 6.91 -0.42 -11.11
C ASP A 206 6.16 -1.57 -10.41
N ILE A 207 5.19 -2.21 -11.08
CA ILE A 207 4.32 -3.23 -10.44
C ILE A 207 4.70 -4.66 -10.81
N ARG A 208 5.46 -4.87 -11.88
CA ARG A 208 5.78 -6.22 -12.39
C ARG A 208 6.46 -7.11 -11.35
N VAL A 209 7.37 -6.55 -10.54
CA VAL A 209 8.11 -7.32 -9.54
C VAL A 209 7.18 -7.98 -8.52
N PHE A 210 6.11 -7.29 -8.11
CA PHE A 210 5.10 -7.83 -7.21
C PHE A 210 4.30 -8.95 -7.88
N ILE A 211 3.93 -8.74 -9.17
CA ILE A 211 3.13 -9.68 -9.94
C ILE A 211 3.94 -10.93 -10.24
N GLU A 212 5.14 -10.78 -10.79
CA GLU A 212 6.02 -11.90 -11.15
C GLU A 212 6.40 -12.74 -9.93
N TYR A 213 6.79 -12.09 -8.81
CA TYR A 213 7.11 -12.82 -7.59
C TYR A 213 5.87 -13.50 -6.99
N GLY A 214 4.70 -12.85 -7.02
CA GLY A 214 3.44 -13.45 -6.59
C GLY A 214 3.05 -14.66 -7.45
N MET A 215 3.26 -14.61 -8.76
CA MET A 215 3.02 -15.75 -9.67
C MET A 215 3.94 -16.93 -9.38
N LEU A 216 5.16 -16.69 -8.90
CA LEU A 216 6.11 -17.74 -8.53
C LEU A 216 5.82 -18.39 -7.18
N THR A 217 5.16 -17.67 -6.27
CA THR A 217 5.05 -18.08 -4.85
C THR A 217 3.64 -18.40 -4.39
N ASP A 218 2.59 -17.97 -5.13
CA ASP A 218 1.18 -18.16 -4.79
C ASP A 218 0.38 -18.65 -6.02
N GLU A 219 0.03 -19.93 -6.07
CA GLU A 219 -0.69 -20.56 -7.18
C GLU A 219 -2.06 -19.88 -7.44
N LYS A 220 -2.79 -19.51 -6.38
CA LYS A 220 -4.08 -18.81 -6.52
C LYS A 220 -3.91 -17.40 -7.07
N PHE A 221 -2.81 -16.77 -6.75
CA PHE A 221 -2.47 -15.47 -7.33
C PHE A 221 -2.07 -15.63 -8.80
N TYR A 222 -1.30 -16.69 -9.15
CA TYR A 222 -0.96 -17.04 -10.53
C TYR A 222 -2.20 -17.21 -11.40
N ASP A 223 -3.19 -17.99 -10.96
CA ASP A 223 -4.42 -18.24 -11.71
C ASP A 223 -5.18 -16.97 -12.08
N LYS A 224 -5.07 -15.94 -11.25
CA LYS A 224 -5.70 -14.64 -11.50
C LYS A 224 -4.81 -13.71 -12.31
N SER A 225 -3.54 -13.64 -11.98
CA SER A 225 -2.60 -12.65 -12.53
C SER A 225 -2.13 -13.03 -13.94
N SER A 226 -2.11 -14.29 -14.31
CA SER A 226 -1.83 -14.74 -15.68
C SER A 226 -2.69 -14.04 -16.74
N LYS A 227 -3.89 -13.59 -16.38
CA LYS A 227 -4.84 -12.90 -17.29
C LYS A 227 -4.48 -11.43 -17.55
N PHE A 228 -3.61 -10.83 -16.75
CA PHE A 228 -3.21 -9.42 -16.87
C PHE A 228 -1.70 -9.21 -16.73
N ALA A 229 -0.91 -10.25 -16.47
CA ALA A 229 0.54 -10.16 -16.49
C ALA A 229 1.02 -9.82 -17.91
N LEU A 230 1.91 -8.85 -18.02
CA LEU A 230 2.38 -8.32 -19.28
C LEU A 230 3.81 -8.78 -19.59
N TYR A 231 4.05 -9.02 -20.85
CA TYR A 231 5.36 -9.31 -21.40
C TYR A 231 5.69 -8.26 -22.43
N LYS A 232 6.90 -7.69 -22.33
CA LYS A 232 7.37 -6.66 -23.23
C LYS A 232 8.06 -7.30 -24.45
N ASN A 233 7.65 -6.91 -25.63
CA ASN A 233 8.29 -7.32 -26.87
C ASN A 233 9.51 -6.46 -27.20
N THR A 234 10.31 -6.89 -28.19
CA THR A 234 11.46 -6.15 -28.70
C THR A 234 11.09 -4.80 -29.32
N ASP A 235 9.86 -4.64 -29.82
CA ASP A 235 9.30 -3.38 -30.33
C ASP A 235 8.76 -2.47 -29.19
N SER A 236 8.99 -2.84 -27.92
CA SER A 236 8.51 -2.16 -26.74
C SER A 236 6.99 -2.20 -26.51
N SER A 237 6.25 -2.98 -27.29
CA SER A 237 4.83 -3.23 -27.04
C SER A 237 4.62 -4.24 -25.91
N TYR A 238 3.48 -4.15 -25.22
CA TYR A 238 3.11 -5.05 -24.13
C TYR A 238 1.97 -5.96 -24.54
N HIS A 239 2.10 -7.24 -24.20
CA HIS A 239 1.07 -8.26 -24.44
C HIS A 239 0.91 -9.14 -23.21
N THR A 240 -0.32 -9.64 -22.98
CA THR A 240 -0.51 -10.80 -22.12
C THR A 240 0.01 -12.05 -22.84
N PHE A 241 0.19 -13.14 -22.10
CA PHE A 241 0.64 -14.39 -22.69
C PHE A 241 -0.34 -14.89 -23.74
N ASP A 242 -1.65 -14.80 -23.49
CA ASP A 242 -2.70 -15.23 -24.43
C ASP A 242 -2.72 -14.36 -25.70
N GLU A 243 -2.63 -13.03 -25.56
CA GLU A 243 -2.53 -12.10 -26.70
C GLU A 243 -1.30 -12.41 -27.58
N TYR A 244 -0.17 -12.72 -26.94
CA TYR A 244 1.04 -13.07 -27.65
C TYR A 244 0.91 -14.40 -28.38
N LEU A 245 0.37 -15.43 -27.72
CA LEU A 245 0.10 -16.74 -28.35
C LEU A 245 -0.83 -16.62 -29.56
N GLU A 246 -1.92 -15.86 -29.44
CA GLU A 246 -2.84 -15.63 -30.56
C GLU A 246 -2.13 -15.01 -31.77
N LYS A 247 -1.23 -14.03 -31.52
CA LYS A 247 -0.46 -13.34 -32.56
C LYS A 247 0.50 -14.28 -33.30
N ILE A 248 1.18 -15.20 -32.60
CA ILE A 248 2.24 -16.04 -33.18
C ILE A 248 1.79 -17.45 -33.58
N SER A 249 0.65 -17.90 -33.11
CA SER A 249 0.17 -19.30 -33.28
C SER A 249 0.06 -19.78 -34.73
N LYS A 250 -0.10 -18.85 -35.67
CA LYS A 250 -0.21 -19.17 -37.12
C LYS A 250 1.13 -19.17 -37.83
N THR A 251 2.15 -18.48 -37.30
CA THR A 251 3.43 -18.23 -37.98
C THR A 251 4.61 -18.98 -37.37
N ASN A 252 4.61 -19.13 -36.04
CA ASN A 252 5.75 -19.68 -35.32
C ASN A 252 5.46 -21.13 -34.90
N LYS A 253 5.62 -22.06 -35.83
CA LYS A 253 5.37 -23.47 -35.56
C LYS A 253 6.62 -24.30 -35.80
N ASN A 254 6.81 -25.34 -34.98
CA ASN A 254 7.83 -26.36 -35.22
C ASN A 254 7.31 -27.44 -36.17
N LYS A 255 8.15 -28.47 -36.44
CA LYS A 255 7.83 -29.60 -37.32
C LYS A 255 6.65 -30.44 -36.79
N ASP A 256 6.34 -30.38 -35.51
CA ASP A 256 5.24 -31.11 -34.84
C ASP A 256 3.98 -30.24 -34.69
N ASP A 257 3.87 -29.12 -35.41
CA ASP A 257 2.77 -28.15 -35.38
C ASP A 257 2.58 -27.45 -34.02
N LYS A 258 3.60 -27.48 -33.14
CA LYS A 258 3.59 -26.79 -31.83
C LYS A 258 4.07 -25.37 -31.99
N THR A 259 3.39 -24.40 -31.34
CA THR A 259 3.80 -23.01 -31.32
C THR A 259 5.11 -22.84 -30.55
N ILE A 260 6.10 -22.18 -31.18
CA ILE A 260 7.38 -21.85 -30.56
C ILE A 260 7.34 -20.42 -30.05
N ILE A 261 7.69 -20.23 -28.79
CA ILE A 261 7.87 -18.91 -28.17
C ILE A 261 9.37 -18.64 -28.07
N LEU A 262 9.79 -17.55 -28.68
CA LEU A 262 11.15 -17.05 -28.53
C LEU A 262 11.16 -15.97 -27.45
N TYR A 263 12.11 -16.04 -26.54
CA TYR A 263 12.28 -15.04 -25.50
C TYR A 263 13.75 -14.68 -25.32
N THR A 264 14.01 -13.45 -24.87
CA THR A 264 15.33 -13.01 -24.49
C THR A 264 15.26 -12.32 -23.11
N ASN A 265 16.30 -12.46 -22.32
CA ASN A 265 16.51 -11.71 -21.08
C ASN A 265 17.48 -10.55 -21.25
N ASP A 266 18.12 -10.44 -22.43
CA ASP A 266 19.01 -9.35 -22.81
C ASP A 266 18.64 -8.83 -24.19
N SER A 267 17.95 -7.69 -24.22
CA SER A 267 17.50 -7.06 -25.45
C SER A 267 18.64 -6.38 -26.25
N ASN A 268 19.81 -6.15 -25.63
CA ASN A 268 20.93 -5.45 -26.27
C ASN A 268 21.87 -6.42 -26.97
N ASP A 269 22.10 -7.61 -26.41
CA ASP A 269 23.04 -8.59 -26.94
C ASP A 269 22.43 -9.59 -27.94
N GLN A 270 21.11 -9.66 -28.05
CA GLN A 270 20.41 -10.65 -28.89
C GLN A 270 19.65 -10.04 -30.08
N HIS A 271 20.08 -8.89 -30.56
CA HIS A 271 19.55 -8.23 -31.77
C HIS A 271 20.13 -8.77 -33.09
N ASN A 272 20.95 -9.83 -33.05
CA ASN A 272 21.55 -10.44 -34.25
C ASN A 272 20.92 -11.79 -34.57
#